data_c8c5bdb4933a9b52aec454e387a7acbf
#
_entry.id   c8c5bdb4933a9b52aec454e387a7acbf
#
_cell.length_a   1.000
_cell.length_b   1.000
_cell.length_c   1.000
_cell.angle_alpha   90.00
_cell.angle_beta   90.00
_cell.angle_gamma   90.00
#
_symmetry.space_group_name_H-M   'P 1'
#
loop_
_entity.id
_entity.type
_entity.pdbx_description
1 polymer ?
#
loop_
_entity_poly.entity_id
_entity_poly.type
_entity_poly.pdbx_seq_one_letter_code
_entity_poly.pdbx_strand_id
1 'polypeptide(L)'
;MVNIESTSNAIWWIKNPNAAKAGDTAGRKVPLGSTFCQDIAELLRNISLQGYSKLLAAEFTLAERLIWLLVHTVTLVSMVAVLMLTWEHFVAQYFVINLKDPLYPVQNVPFPAVSICSNNRISLRAATAYALELQSNDPSPRELKYYLDKLTNLRQLYMLGDKETINDDYANFQAFLDIFGTWNNETFFNTRRIMHMLSPTCSEFIIKCSLNNLKIPCLSENAFQKKLTKYGPCCIFNSNNWLKKRNFTYRLADSSFGLTVVLNSSKADYLAPVLNTDGYIVIIHDADNYPAVTSSNSLEMFPGQGEESYLRIFARVIDTDNSLYSFSPYGRRCYFHTEANMPTIGSIYTFPNCITRCRIRSIIALCKCLPFQMPLELVENLDGVVYCTLAHVACLSNYQFKWNNVLTQRLRIPGLERESEEALFCPQCLPSCNDVQYSVSLNELPIDTYLASLSPDEVDTSLGTDLSVLRVFFGKPNANYYMRLLNNEWFEIFSTVGNILSIFMGFSLVAIFETLFFICKHIYLGCHRILERGRANSKEKKLDATKLKIYP
;
A
#
# COMPACT_ATOMS: atom_id res chain seq x y z
N MET A 1 -15.91 -37.79 -64.88
CA MET A 1 -17.05 -36.93 -65.23
C MET A 1 -18.03 -37.01 -64.08
N VAL A 2 -17.96 -36.05 -63.19
CA VAL A 2 -18.90 -35.89 -62.06
C VAL A 2 -19.60 -34.55 -62.30
N ASN A 3 -20.92 -34.63 -62.49
CA ASN A 3 -21.78 -33.46 -62.66
C ASN A 3 -21.77 -32.65 -61.38
N ILE A 4 -21.29 -31.43 -61.48
CA ILE A 4 -21.44 -30.42 -60.44
C ILE A 4 -22.66 -29.60 -60.80
N GLU A 5 -23.81 -29.91 -60.21
CA GLU A 5 -24.94 -28.99 -60.16
C GLU A 5 -24.59 -27.81 -59.28
N SER A 6 -24.43 -26.67 -59.90
CA SER A 6 -24.22 -25.37 -59.23
C SER A 6 -25.52 -24.93 -58.59
N THR A 7 -25.67 -25.13 -57.27
CA THR A 7 -26.64 -24.36 -56.49
C THR A 7 -26.15 -22.93 -56.37
N SER A 8 -26.64 -22.01 -57.18
CA SER A 8 -26.41 -20.59 -57.09
C SER A 8 -27.05 -20.08 -55.78
N ASN A 9 -26.25 -19.90 -54.74
CA ASN A 9 -26.63 -19.10 -53.60
C ASN A 9 -26.76 -17.66 -54.03
N ALA A 10 -27.96 -17.25 -54.44
CA ALA A 10 -28.27 -15.86 -54.75
C ALA A 10 -28.05 -14.99 -53.49
N ILE A 11 -27.06 -14.12 -53.59
CA ILE A 11 -26.74 -13.12 -52.55
C ILE A 11 -28.03 -12.32 -52.30
N TRP A 12 -28.60 -12.37 -51.12
CA TRP A 12 -29.97 -11.89 -50.77
C TRP A 12 -30.21 -10.37 -51.02
N TRP A 13 -29.18 -9.57 -51.18
CA TRP A 13 -29.31 -8.13 -51.54
C TRP A 13 -29.52 -7.84 -53.03
N ILE A 14 -29.39 -8.86 -53.90
CA ILE A 14 -29.67 -8.68 -55.33
C ILE A 14 -31.11 -9.20 -55.61
N LYS A 15 -32.13 -8.52 -55.10
CA LYS A 15 -33.49 -8.75 -55.56
C LYS A 15 -33.73 -8.05 -56.87
N ASN A 16 -34.07 -8.81 -57.88
CA ASN A 16 -34.49 -8.38 -59.22
C ASN A 16 -35.56 -7.28 -59.12
N PRO A 17 -35.38 -6.08 -59.69
CA PRO A 17 -36.35 -4.99 -59.58
C PRO A 17 -37.68 -5.22 -60.30
N ASN A 18 -37.81 -6.32 -61.05
CA ASN A 18 -39.02 -6.60 -61.88
C ASN A 18 -40.09 -7.48 -61.21
N ALA A 19 -39.93 -7.87 -59.95
CA ALA A 19 -40.93 -8.69 -59.26
C ALA A 19 -42.01 -7.87 -58.50
N ALA A 20 -42.04 -6.54 -58.65
CA ALA A 20 -42.91 -5.66 -57.90
C ALA A 20 -44.18 -5.17 -58.67
N LYS A 21 -44.60 -5.88 -59.73
CA LYS A 21 -45.82 -5.57 -60.42
C LYS A 21 -46.74 -6.77 -60.57
N ALA A 22 -47.34 -7.23 -59.51
CA ALA A 22 -48.59 -8.03 -59.54
C ALA A 22 -49.18 -8.06 -58.13
N GLY A 23 -50.30 -7.39 -57.92
CA GLY A 23 -51.16 -7.60 -56.76
C GLY A 23 -51.40 -6.38 -55.87
N ASP A 24 -51.95 -5.35 -56.46
CA ASP A 24 -52.65 -4.27 -55.73
C ASP A 24 -54.11 -4.65 -55.57
N THR A 25 -54.48 -5.23 -54.43
CA THR A 25 -55.92 -5.26 -54.01
C THR A 25 -56.00 -5.35 -52.48
N ALA A 26 -56.73 -4.44 -51.92
CA ALA A 26 -57.39 -4.40 -50.61
C ALA A 26 -56.50 -4.06 -49.40
N GLY A 27 -56.64 -2.82 -48.93
CA GLY A 27 -56.17 -2.29 -47.65
C GLY A 27 -56.65 -3.10 -46.46
N ARG A 28 -55.75 -4.01 -46.02
CA ARG A 28 -55.86 -4.63 -44.73
C ARG A 28 -54.83 -3.92 -43.81
N LYS A 29 -55.34 -3.16 -42.82
CA LYS A 29 -54.52 -2.60 -41.75
C LYS A 29 -53.88 -3.77 -40.99
N VAL A 30 -52.61 -4.10 -41.28
CA VAL A 30 -51.81 -5.07 -40.52
C VAL A 30 -51.45 -4.41 -39.20
N PRO A 31 -51.76 -5.02 -38.05
CA PRO A 31 -51.41 -4.46 -36.76
C PRO A 31 -49.88 -4.38 -36.62
N LEU A 32 -49.40 -3.30 -36.00
CA LEU A 32 -47.97 -2.94 -35.87
C LEU A 32 -47.11 -4.09 -35.27
N GLY A 33 -47.69 -4.96 -34.44
CA GLY A 33 -47.03 -6.12 -33.83
C GLY A 33 -46.74 -7.26 -34.80
N SER A 34 -47.50 -7.43 -35.89
CA SER A 34 -47.28 -8.51 -36.88
C SER A 34 -46.10 -8.21 -37.81
N THR A 35 -45.78 -6.94 -38.05
CA THR A 35 -44.65 -6.52 -38.87
C THR A 35 -43.33 -6.71 -38.15
N PHE A 36 -43.26 -6.42 -36.83
CA PHE A 36 -42.06 -6.57 -36.02
C PHE A 36 -41.63 -8.03 -35.87
N CYS A 37 -42.56 -8.96 -35.62
CA CYS A 37 -42.25 -10.40 -35.58
C CYS A 37 -41.81 -10.93 -36.94
N GLN A 38 -42.36 -10.41 -38.07
CA GLN A 38 -41.92 -10.79 -39.40
C GLN A 38 -40.52 -10.25 -39.72
N ASP A 39 -40.22 -9.04 -39.30
CA ASP A 39 -38.93 -8.39 -39.49
C ASP A 39 -37.83 -9.15 -38.69
N ILE A 40 -38.11 -9.59 -37.43
CA ILE A 40 -37.21 -10.43 -36.66
C ILE A 40 -37.01 -11.81 -37.30
N ALA A 41 -38.07 -12.41 -37.81
CA ALA A 41 -37.97 -13.70 -38.50
C ALA A 41 -37.13 -13.61 -39.79
N GLU A 42 -37.25 -12.48 -40.52
CA GLU A 42 -36.40 -12.21 -41.69
C GLU A 42 -34.92 -11.98 -41.29
N LEU A 43 -34.66 -11.28 -40.18
CA LEU A 43 -33.33 -11.12 -39.63
C LEU A 43 -32.72 -12.48 -39.30
N LEU A 44 -33.39 -13.31 -38.48
CA LEU A 44 -32.90 -14.60 -38.03
C LEU A 44 -32.71 -15.61 -39.19
N ARG A 45 -33.40 -15.46 -40.31
CA ARG A 45 -33.18 -16.28 -41.50
C ARG A 45 -31.94 -15.90 -42.30
N ASN A 46 -31.59 -14.61 -42.28
CA ASN A 46 -30.53 -14.05 -43.13
C ASN A 46 -29.23 -13.73 -42.40
N ILE A 47 -29.21 -13.81 -41.05
CA ILE A 47 -28.02 -13.52 -40.24
C ILE A 47 -27.02 -14.68 -40.32
N SER A 48 -25.73 -14.37 -40.34
CA SER A 48 -24.66 -15.37 -40.39
C SER A 48 -24.41 -16.09 -39.04
N LEU A 49 -25.26 -15.89 -38.04
CA LEU A 49 -25.18 -16.62 -36.78
C LEU A 49 -25.53 -18.10 -36.97
N GLN A 50 -24.64 -18.95 -36.50
CA GLN A 50 -24.74 -20.41 -36.73
C GLN A 50 -25.98 -21.02 -36.08
N GLY A 51 -26.78 -21.69 -36.91
CA GLY A 51 -27.89 -22.52 -36.47
C GLY A 51 -29.23 -21.82 -36.25
N TYR A 52 -29.29 -20.47 -36.12
CA TYR A 52 -30.55 -19.72 -35.90
C TYR A 52 -31.51 -19.80 -37.09
N SER A 53 -30.99 -19.86 -38.31
CA SER A 53 -31.80 -20.05 -39.52
C SER A 53 -32.58 -21.35 -39.50
N LYS A 54 -32.08 -22.40 -38.84
CA LYS A 54 -32.74 -23.75 -38.75
C LYS A 54 -33.99 -23.70 -37.88
N LEU A 55 -34.09 -22.83 -36.90
CA LEU A 55 -35.29 -22.67 -36.07
C LEU A 55 -36.50 -22.18 -36.88
N LEU A 56 -36.26 -21.40 -37.95
CA LEU A 56 -37.29 -20.77 -38.76
C LEU A 56 -37.44 -21.38 -40.16
N ALA A 57 -36.63 -22.37 -40.52
CA ALA A 57 -36.72 -23.03 -41.81
C ALA A 57 -38.00 -23.86 -41.91
N ALA A 58 -38.71 -23.72 -43.02
CA ALA A 58 -40.00 -24.39 -43.23
C ALA A 58 -39.88 -25.90 -43.42
N GLU A 59 -38.71 -26.38 -43.76
CA GLU A 59 -38.42 -27.80 -44.07
C GLU A 59 -38.28 -28.69 -42.81
N PHE A 60 -38.06 -28.10 -41.61
CA PHE A 60 -37.87 -28.86 -40.37
C PHE A 60 -39.20 -29.21 -39.70
N THR A 61 -39.26 -30.45 -39.19
CA THR A 61 -40.38 -30.93 -38.38
C THR A 61 -40.38 -30.25 -37.00
N LEU A 62 -41.51 -30.27 -36.32
CA LEU A 62 -41.67 -29.63 -35.01
C LEU A 62 -40.69 -30.23 -33.97
N ALA A 63 -40.44 -31.54 -34.03
CA ALA A 63 -39.46 -32.20 -33.15
C ALA A 63 -38.04 -31.73 -33.40
N GLU A 64 -37.61 -31.55 -34.64
CA GLU A 64 -36.29 -31.02 -34.98
C GLU A 64 -36.11 -29.57 -34.52
N ARG A 65 -37.14 -28.75 -34.64
CA ARG A 65 -37.11 -27.34 -34.11
C ARG A 65 -36.97 -27.31 -32.60
N LEU A 66 -37.64 -28.21 -31.87
CA LEU A 66 -37.50 -28.33 -30.42
C LEU A 66 -36.08 -28.77 -30.01
N ILE A 67 -35.48 -29.70 -30.75
CA ILE A 67 -34.09 -30.11 -30.53
C ILE A 67 -33.11 -28.92 -30.73
N TRP A 68 -33.28 -28.18 -31.83
CA TRP A 68 -32.46 -26.99 -32.10
C TRP A 68 -32.66 -25.90 -31.05
N LEU A 69 -33.90 -25.67 -30.58
CA LEU A 69 -34.19 -24.76 -29.50
C LEU A 69 -33.48 -25.18 -28.20
N LEU A 70 -33.54 -26.48 -27.86
CA LEU A 70 -32.84 -27.01 -26.70
C LEU A 70 -31.30 -26.79 -26.81
N VAL A 71 -30.72 -27.09 -27.98
CA VAL A 71 -29.29 -26.85 -28.22
C VAL A 71 -28.93 -25.37 -28.01
N HIS A 72 -29.72 -24.46 -28.60
CA HIS A 72 -29.44 -23.03 -28.43
C HIS A 72 -29.64 -22.53 -27.00
N THR A 73 -30.62 -23.06 -26.25
CA THR A 73 -30.80 -22.69 -24.84
C THR A 73 -29.64 -23.19 -23.99
N VAL A 74 -29.18 -24.42 -24.20
CA VAL A 74 -28.01 -24.98 -23.48
C VAL A 74 -26.74 -24.19 -23.81
N THR A 75 -26.50 -23.89 -25.10
CA THR A 75 -25.31 -23.12 -25.48
C THR A 75 -25.35 -21.68 -24.93
N LEU A 76 -26.52 -21.03 -24.91
CA LEU A 76 -26.69 -19.71 -24.35
C LEU A 76 -26.43 -19.69 -22.82
N VAL A 77 -27.01 -20.66 -22.09
CA VAL A 77 -26.80 -20.78 -20.64
C VAL A 77 -25.32 -21.05 -20.34
N SER A 78 -24.68 -21.95 -21.10
CA SER A 78 -23.25 -22.23 -20.96
C SER A 78 -22.39 -21.00 -21.26
N MET A 79 -22.72 -20.25 -22.30
CA MET A 79 -22.03 -19.00 -22.64
C MET A 79 -22.12 -17.98 -21.51
N VAL A 80 -23.33 -17.74 -20.98
CA VAL A 80 -23.52 -16.79 -19.87
C VAL A 80 -22.75 -17.24 -18.63
N ALA A 81 -22.76 -18.53 -18.30
CA ALA A 81 -22.00 -19.08 -17.18
C ALA A 81 -20.50 -18.86 -17.36
N VAL A 82 -19.94 -19.14 -18.55
CA VAL A 82 -18.53 -18.91 -18.84
C VAL A 82 -18.17 -17.42 -18.81
N LEU A 83 -19.04 -16.54 -19.35
CA LEU A 83 -18.83 -15.09 -19.28
C LEU A 83 -18.80 -14.60 -17.83
N MET A 84 -19.73 -15.08 -16.98
CA MET A 84 -19.77 -14.71 -15.56
C MET A 84 -18.50 -15.15 -14.83
N LEU A 85 -18.06 -16.40 -15.01
CA LEU A 85 -16.82 -16.92 -14.43
C LEU A 85 -15.60 -16.14 -14.92
N THR A 86 -15.54 -15.81 -16.19
CA THR A 86 -14.45 -15.02 -16.77
C THR A 86 -14.46 -13.59 -16.22
N TRP A 87 -15.63 -13.01 -16.07
CA TRP A 87 -15.78 -11.67 -15.49
C TRP A 87 -15.35 -11.64 -14.02
N GLU A 88 -15.76 -12.61 -13.21
CA GLU A 88 -15.29 -12.75 -11.82
C GLU A 88 -13.76 -12.86 -11.75
N HIS A 89 -13.15 -13.63 -12.64
CA HIS A 89 -11.69 -13.75 -12.71
C HIS A 89 -11.02 -12.40 -13.05
N PHE A 90 -11.53 -11.67 -14.04
CA PHE A 90 -11.01 -10.34 -14.39
C PHE A 90 -11.16 -9.35 -13.25
N VAL A 91 -12.30 -9.34 -12.56
CA VAL A 91 -12.57 -8.44 -11.44
C VAL A 91 -11.75 -8.80 -10.20
N ALA A 92 -11.49 -10.08 -9.96
CA ALA A 92 -10.71 -10.53 -8.79
C ALA A 92 -9.22 -10.17 -8.87
N GLN A 93 -8.65 -10.14 -10.07
CA GLN A 93 -7.22 -9.98 -10.32
C GLN A 93 -6.92 -8.82 -11.30
N TYR A 94 -7.32 -7.60 -10.93
CA TYR A 94 -7.05 -6.44 -11.77
C TYR A 94 -5.56 -6.13 -11.94
N PHE A 95 -4.73 -6.43 -10.92
CA PHE A 95 -3.32 -6.05 -10.86
C PHE A 95 -2.47 -7.26 -10.58
N VAL A 96 -1.32 -7.29 -11.22
CA VAL A 96 -0.25 -8.26 -11.01
C VAL A 96 1.05 -7.53 -10.72
N ILE A 97 1.87 -8.10 -9.85
CA ILE A 97 3.22 -7.64 -9.58
C ILE A 97 4.18 -8.62 -10.22
N ASN A 98 4.76 -8.22 -11.33
CA ASN A 98 5.70 -9.04 -12.10
C ASN A 98 7.13 -8.59 -11.87
N LEU A 99 8.07 -9.54 -11.85
CA LEU A 99 9.49 -9.26 -11.88
C LEU A 99 9.85 -8.71 -13.26
N LYS A 100 10.21 -7.43 -13.32
CA LYS A 100 10.57 -6.75 -14.57
C LYS A 100 12.05 -6.87 -14.89
N ASP A 101 12.89 -6.70 -13.86
CA ASP A 101 14.35 -6.79 -14.01
C ASP A 101 14.97 -7.44 -12.76
N PRO A 102 15.54 -8.65 -12.89
CA PRO A 102 16.23 -9.31 -11.79
C PRO A 102 17.65 -8.77 -11.55
N LEU A 103 18.19 -7.99 -12.50
CA LEU A 103 19.55 -7.45 -12.48
C LEU A 103 19.57 -5.92 -12.33
N TYR A 104 18.53 -5.36 -11.72
CA TYR A 104 18.42 -3.92 -11.50
C TYR A 104 19.60 -3.39 -10.68
N PRO A 105 20.39 -2.42 -11.20
CA PRO A 105 21.61 -1.98 -10.53
C PRO A 105 21.30 -1.38 -9.16
N VAL A 106 22.02 -1.82 -8.13
CA VAL A 106 21.86 -1.31 -6.76
C VAL A 106 22.17 0.18 -6.63
N GLN A 107 22.92 0.73 -7.57
CA GLN A 107 23.23 2.16 -7.64
C GLN A 107 21.99 3.05 -7.82
N ASN A 108 20.94 2.49 -8.40
CA ASN A 108 19.66 3.18 -8.59
C ASN A 108 18.71 2.99 -7.39
N VAL A 109 19.10 2.19 -6.40
CA VAL A 109 18.33 1.94 -5.19
C VAL A 109 18.77 2.93 -4.12
N PRO A 110 17.86 3.64 -3.44
CA PRO A 110 18.25 4.51 -2.33
C PRO A 110 18.89 3.68 -1.20
N PHE A 111 19.91 4.24 -0.55
CA PHE A 111 20.45 3.63 0.65
C PHE A 111 19.48 3.87 1.80
N PRO A 112 19.15 2.85 2.61
CA PRO A 112 18.23 3.00 3.71
C PRO A 112 18.74 3.98 4.78
N ALA A 113 17.86 4.46 5.60
CA ALA A 113 18.22 5.08 6.86
C ALA A 113 18.60 3.98 7.85
N VAL A 114 19.64 4.26 8.64
CA VAL A 114 20.17 3.37 9.68
C VAL A 114 20.02 4.05 11.02
N SER A 115 19.09 3.59 11.85
CA SER A 115 18.91 4.07 13.21
C SER A 115 19.71 3.21 14.16
N ILE A 116 20.63 3.80 14.89
CA ILE A 116 21.44 3.15 15.90
C ILE A 116 20.97 3.65 17.27
N CYS A 117 20.51 2.73 18.08
CA CYS A 117 19.98 3.01 19.40
C CYS A 117 20.84 2.29 20.44
N SER A 118 21.35 3.01 21.45
CA SER A 118 21.97 2.36 22.60
C SER A 118 20.95 1.50 23.33
N ASN A 119 21.33 0.33 23.81
CA ASN A 119 20.46 -0.46 24.69
C ASN A 119 20.20 0.25 26.03
N ASN A 120 21.16 1.08 26.50
CA ASN A 120 20.96 1.98 27.63
C ASN A 120 20.03 3.12 27.26
N ARG A 121 18.84 3.22 27.86
CA ARG A 121 17.85 4.26 27.58
C ARG A 121 17.96 5.46 28.47
N ILE A 122 18.52 5.27 29.65
CA ILE A 122 18.75 6.33 30.63
C ILE A 122 20.23 6.28 31.00
N SER A 123 20.95 7.33 30.64
CA SER A 123 22.34 7.52 30.99
C SER A 123 22.45 7.79 32.50
N LEU A 124 23.30 7.06 33.18
CA LEU A 124 23.58 7.25 34.62
C LEU A 124 24.04 8.67 34.89
N ARG A 125 24.91 9.22 34.04
CA ARG A 125 25.44 10.58 34.19
C ARG A 125 24.31 11.61 34.03
N ALA A 126 23.48 11.49 33.01
CA ALA A 126 22.34 12.40 32.80
C ALA A 126 21.30 12.27 33.93
N ALA A 127 21.02 11.04 34.37
CA ALA A 127 20.12 10.78 35.49
C ALA A 127 20.67 11.34 36.81
N THR A 128 21.99 11.24 37.06
CA THR A 128 22.61 11.83 38.27
C THR A 128 22.49 13.34 38.27
N ALA A 129 22.74 14.00 37.13
CA ALA A 129 22.56 15.46 37.01
C ALA A 129 21.09 15.87 37.27
N TYR A 130 20.13 15.13 36.73
CA TYR A 130 18.72 15.40 36.96
C TYR A 130 18.27 15.07 38.40
N ALA A 131 18.80 14.01 38.99
CA ALA A 131 18.52 13.64 40.37
C ALA A 131 19.03 14.69 41.38
N LEU A 132 20.18 15.34 41.12
CA LEU A 132 20.67 16.45 41.91
C LEU A 132 19.77 17.68 41.83
N GLU A 133 19.21 17.96 40.66
CA GLU A 133 18.24 19.07 40.50
C GLU A 133 16.92 18.74 41.21
N LEU A 134 16.40 17.50 41.09
CA LEU A 134 15.24 17.05 41.85
C LEU A 134 15.45 17.16 43.35
N GLN A 135 16.65 16.80 43.83
CA GLN A 135 17.00 16.92 45.25
C GLN A 135 17.02 18.39 45.70
N SER A 136 17.53 19.30 44.86
CA SER A 136 17.55 20.71 45.19
C SER A 136 16.17 21.36 45.22
N ASN A 137 15.21 20.84 44.45
CA ASN A 137 13.85 21.34 44.36
C ASN A 137 12.91 20.69 45.39
N ASP A 138 13.30 19.58 46.02
CA ASP A 138 12.49 18.88 47.01
C ASP A 138 12.50 19.61 48.35
N PRO A 139 11.35 20.04 48.90
CA PRO A 139 11.27 20.64 50.22
C PRO A 139 11.74 19.72 51.36
N SER A 140 11.75 18.40 51.14
CA SER A 140 12.23 17.40 52.08
C SER A 140 13.27 16.50 51.39
N PRO A 141 14.49 17.02 51.13
CA PRO A 141 15.48 16.34 50.30
C PRO A 141 15.86 14.97 50.90
N ARG A 142 15.81 13.97 50.02
CA ARG A 142 16.18 12.59 50.32
C ARG A 142 17.58 12.30 49.79
N GLU A 143 18.10 11.11 50.10
CA GLU A 143 19.36 10.68 49.56
C GLU A 143 19.32 10.58 48.02
N LEU A 144 20.41 10.95 47.35
CA LEU A 144 20.51 10.96 45.86
C LEU A 144 20.12 9.58 45.27
N LYS A 145 20.48 8.49 45.93
CA LYS A 145 20.13 7.14 45.53
C LYS A 145 18.63 6.93 45.39
N TYR A 146 17.83 7.55 46.26
CA TYR A 146 16.37 7.47 46.18
C TYR A 146 15.84 8.01 44.84
N TYR A 147 16.32 9.18 44.39
CA TYR A 147 15.90 9.78 43.12
C TYR A 147 16.37 8.93 41.93
N LEU A 148 17.60 8.42 41.96
CA LEU A 148 18.10 7.54 40.91
C LEU A 148 17.28 6.27 40.79
N ASP A 149 16.95 5.60 41.89
CA ASP A 149 16.12 4.40 41.90
C ASP A 149 14.71 4.71 41.34
N LYS A 150 14.13 5.85 41.69
CA LYS A 150 12.83 6.27 41.16
C LYS A 150 12.88 6.66 39.67
N LEU A 151 13.96 7.26 39.19
CA LEU A 151 14.15 7.60 37.79
C LEU A 151 14.23 6.37 36.89
N THR A 152 14.67 5.21 37.43
CA THR A 152 14.64 3.94 36.65
C THR A 152 13.23 3.56 36.24
N ASN A 153 12.19 3.96 37.00
CA ASN A 153 10.79 3.72 36.67
C ASN A 153 10.37 4.36 35.33
N LEU A 154 11.04 5.44 34.89
CA LEU A 154 10.79 6.04 33.57
C LEU A 154 11.07 5.08 32.42
N ARG A 155 11.82 4.00 32.63
CA ARG A 155 11.99 2.89 31.69
C ARG A 155 10.66 2.33 31.20
N GLN A 156 9.62 2.32 32.03
CA GLN A 156 8.30 1.79 31.69
C GLN A 156 7.64 2.57 30.54
N LEU A 157 8.02 3.83 30.33
CA LEU A 157 7.54 4.62 29.21
C LEU A 157 8.10 4.14 27.85
N TYR A 158 9.21 3.39 27.84
CA TYR A 158 9.76 2.74 26.64
C TYR A 158 9.13 1.37 26.40
N MET A 159 8.89 0.59 27.46
CA MET A 159 8.54 -0.83 27.36
C MET A 159 7.04 -1.11 27.20
N LEU A 160 6.18 -0.10 27.32
CA LEU A 160 4.74 -0.17 27.13
C LEU A 160 4.15 -1.59 27.29
N GLY A 161 4.16 -2.17 28.50
CA GLY A 161 3.40 -3.40 28.63
C GLY A 161 3.81 -4.48 29.58
N ASP A 162 4.66 -4.23 30.51
CA ASP A 162 4.89 -5.19 31.59
C ASP A 162 3.78 -5.05 32.66
N LYS A 163 2.76 -5.91 32.56
CA LYS A 163 1.60 -5.86 33.48
C LYS A 163 1.97 -6.16 34.93
N GLU A 164 3.09 -6.86 35.15
CA GLU A 164 3.49 -7.32 36.49
C GLU A 164 4.06 -6.20 37.37
N THR A 165 4.41 -5.04 36.82
CA THR A 165 5.10 -3.96 37.54
C THR A 165 4.27 -2.70 37.77
N ILE A 166 2.95 -2.72 37.48
CA ILE A 166 2.10 -1.57 37.76
C ILE A 166 1.89 -1.43 39.25
N ASN A 167 2.58 -0.47 39.85
CA ASN A 167 2.56 -0.20 41.28
C ASN A 167 2.01 1.20 41.55
N ASP A 168 1.31 1.42 42.64
CA ASP A 168 0.80 2.73 43.11
C ASP A 168 1.94 3.76 43.25
N ASP A 169 3.17 3.28 43.40
CA ASP A 169 4.38 4.08 43.43
C ASP A 169 4.60 4.94 42.18
N TYR A 170 4.10 4.52 41.02
CA TYR A 170 4.25 5.30 39.76
C TYR A 170 3.41 6.58 39.77
N ALA A 171 2.18 6.48 40.28
CA ALA A 171 1.29 7.64 40.39
C ALA A 171 1.84 8.67 41.40
N ASN A 172 2.37 8.19 42.55
CA ASN A 172 2.96 9.04 43.57
C ASN A 172 4.25 9.72 43.07
N PHE A 173 5.11 8.98 42.37
CA PHE A 173 6.33 9.54 41.81
C PHE A 173 6.02 10.51 40.66
N GLN A 174 5.00 10.24 39.85
CA GLN A 174 4.55 11.17 38.82
C GLN A 174 4.03 12.49 39.42
N ALA A 175 3.21 12.41 40.47
CA ALA A 175 2.73 13.61 41.16
C ALA A 175 3.90 14.45 41.72
N PHE A 176 4.95 13.80 42.20
CA PHE A 176 6.19 14.48 42.62
C PHE A 176 6.88 15.15 41.42
N LEU A 177 7.01 14.45 40.29
CA LEU A 177 7.62 15.02 39.08
C LEU A 177 6.83 16.19 38.50
N ASP A 178 5.52 16.15 38.56
CA ASP A 178 4.64 17.22 38.06
C ASP A 178 4.85 18.56 38.83
N ILE A 179 5.27 18.45 40.09
CA ILE A 179 5.49 19.63 40.96
C ILE A 179 6.98 20.05 40.93
N PHE A 180 7.90 19.10 41.06
CA PHE A 180 9.33 19.37 41.29
C PHE A 180 10.24 18.92 40.12
N GLY A 181 9.69 18.24 39.13
CA GLY A 181 10.45 17.64 38.02
C GLY A 181 10.72 18.58 36.85
N THR A 182 10.57 19.87 37.01
CA THR A 182 10.88 20.86 35.98
C THR A 182 12.39 21.03 35.81
N TRP A 183 12.85 21.14 34.55
CA TRP A 183 14.26 21.32 34.22
C TRP A 183 14.52 22.73 33.68
N ASN A 184 15.62 23.37 34.09
CA ASN A 184 16.04 24.67 33.61
C ASN A 184 14.94 25.76 33.65
N ASN A 185 14.28 25.97 34.79
CA ASN A 185 13.23 26.97 34.99
C ASN A 185 12.01 26.83 34.07
N GLU A 186 11.69 25.63 33.61
CA GLU A 186 10.41 25.37 32.91
C GLU A 186 9.24 25.47 33.89
N THR A 187 8.06 25.79 33.35
CA THR A 187 6.85 25.99 34.14
C THR A 187 6.11 24.68 34.45
N PHE A 188 6.39 23.60 33.72
CA PHE A 188 5.72 22.30 33.88
C PHE A 188 6.63 21.13 33.46
N PHE A 189 6.36 19.97 33.99
CA PHE A 189 7.04 18.73 33.63
C PHE A 189 6.72 18.31 32.21
N ASN A 190 7.73 18.13 31.36
CA ASN A 190 7.59 17.69 29.99
C ASN A 190 8.30 16.35 29.78
N THR A 191 7.52 15.25 29.76
CA THR A 191 8.03 13.88 29.59
C THR A 191 8.94 13.75 28.37
N ARG A 192 8.54 14.29 27.20
CA ARG A 192 9.31 14.17 25.96
C ARG A 192 10.69 14.80 26.09
N ARG A 193 10.77 15.97 26.68
CA ARG A 193 12.02 16.68 26.87
C ARG A 193 12.94 15.98 27.88
N ILE A 194 12.39 15.57 29.02
CA ILE A 194 13.14 14.84 30.05
C ILE A 194 13.68 13.52 29.49
N MET A 195 12.85 12.71 28.81
CA MET A 195 13.29 11.46 28.21
C MET A 195 14.35 11.67 27.11
N HIS A 196 14.27 12.76 26.34
CA HIS A 196 15.27 13.10 25.34
C HIS A 196 16.60 13.50 25.99
N MET A 197 16.56 14.20 27.11
CA MET A 197 17.72 14.63 27.88
C MET A 197 18.40 13.45 28.60
N LEU A 198 17.61 12.57 29.22
CA LEU A 198 18.12 11.39 29.93
C LEU A 198 18.73 10.34 28.99
N SER A 199 18.38 10.36 27.69
CA SER A 199 18.91 9.39 26.74
C SER A 199 20.35 9.74 26.31
N PRO A 200 21.22 8.73 26.06
CA PRO A 200 22.58 8.95 25.56
C PRO A 200 22.60 9.83 24.31
N THR A 201 23.60 10.68 24.19
CA THR A 201 23.80 11.52 22.98
C THR A 201 24.58 10.75 21.92
N CYS A 202 24.42 11.15 20.64
CA CYS A 202 25.13 10.47 19.54
C CYS A 202 26.64 10.56 19.68
N SER A 203 27.17 11.66 20.24
CA SER A 203 28.59 11.86 20.48
C SER A 203 29.18 10.99 21.61
N GLU A 204 28.34 10.40 22.44
CA GLU A 204 28.78 9.55 23.53
C GLU A 204 29.08 8.13 23.08
N PHE A 205 28.36 7.64 22.08
CA PHE A 205 28.52 6.25 21.63
C PHE A 205 28.97 6.09 20.17
N ILE A 206 28.85 7.09 19.28
CA ILE A 206 29.41 7.06 17.93
C ILE A 206 30.78 7.74 17.95
N ILE A 207 31.84 6.94 17.78
CA ILE A 207 33.22 7.46 17.84
C ILE A 207 33.68 7.90 16.45
N LYS A 208 33.46 7.06 15.45
CA LYS A 208 33.99 7.25 14.10
C LYS A 208 33.02 6.66 13.08
N CYS A 209 32.96 7.26 11.92
CA CYS A 209 32.24 6.67 10.81
C CYS A 209 32.93 6.94 9.47
N SER A 210 32.74 6.01 8.55
CA SER A 210 33.17 6.13 7.16
C SER A 210 32.06 5.65 6.22
N LEU A 211 32.04 6.21 5.03
CA LEU A 211 31.16 5.81 3.95
C LEU A 211 31.97 5.65 2.68
N ASN A 212 31.85 4.53 1.98
CA ASN A 212 32.64 4.21 0.80
C ASN A 212 34.18 4.33 1.08
N ASN A 213 34.61 3.87 2.23
CA ASN A 213 35.98 3.99 2.72
C ASN A 213 36.50 5.44 2.88
N LEU A 214 35.61 6.41 2.81
CA LEU A 214 35.94 7.82 3.07
C LEU A 214 35.46 8.19 4.49
N LYS A 215 36.37 8.75 5.29
CA LYS A 215 36.00 9.30 6.62
C LYS A 215 35.01 10.44 6.41
N ILE A 216 33.84 10.32 7.04
CA ILE A 216 32.81 11.37 7.03
C ILE A 216 32.69 11.99 8.41
N PRO A 217 32.36 13.28 8.52
CA PRO A 217 32.11 13.91 9.80
C PRO A 217 30.75 13.42 10.34
N CYS A 218 30.76 12.41 11.20
CA CYS A 218 29.57 11.72 11.70
C CYS A 218 28.54 12.67 12.33
N LEU A 219 29.01 13.63 13.10
CA LEU A 219 28.15 14.49 13.93
C LEU A 219 28.07 15.94 13.43
N SER A 220 29.17 16.48 12.88
CA SER A 220 29.26 17.90 12.53
C SER A 220 28.47 18.32 11.30
N GLU A 221 28.18 17.39 10.35
CA GLU A 221 27.45 17.67 9.11
C GLU A 221 26.05 17.07 9.07
N ASN A 222 25.47 16.73 10.22
CA ASN A 222 24.16 16.09 10.34
C ASN A 222 24.04 14.74 9.59
N ALA A 223 25.16 14.03 9.39
CA ALA A 223 25.13 12.69 8.84
C ALA A 223 24.33 11.74 9.75
N PHE A 224 24.60 11.84 11.07
CA PHE A 224 23.76 11.28 12.11
C PHE A 224 22.95 12.37 12.80
N GLN A 225 21.66 12.15 12.95
CA GLN A 225 20.76 13.03 13.68
C GLN A 225 20.08 12.28 14.81
N LYS A 226 20.03 12.89 16.01
CA LYS A 226 19.26 12.35 17.12
C LYS A 226 17.78 12.58 16.86
N LYS A 227 17.02 11.52 16.56
CA LYS A 227 15.59 11.52 16.29
C LYS A 227 14.87 10.45 17.08
N LEU A 228 13.56 10.62 17.16
CA LEU A 228 12.70 9.66 17.85
C LEU A 228 12.39 8.44 16.97
N THR A 229 12.47 7.28 17.57
CA THR A 229 12.09 5.98 17.01
C THR A 229 11.11 5.29 17.98
N LYS A 230 10.63 4.11 17.63
CA LYS A 230 9.85 3.26 18.57
C LYS A 230 10.58 3.06 19.91
N TYR A 231 11.91 3.03 19.88
CA TYR A 231 12.74 2.87 21.06
C TYR A 231 13.17 4.18 21.72
N GLY A 232 12.50 5.28 21.41
CA GLY A 232 12.83 6.63 21.87
C GLY A 232 13.95 7.29 21.04
N PRO A 233 14.73 8.20 21.64
CA PRO A 233 15.80 8.89 20.92
C PRO A 233 16.90 7.93 20.47
N CYS A 234 17.21 7.95 19.18
CA CYS A 234 18.26 7.16 18.52
C CYS A 234 19.04 8.05 17.54
N CYS A 235 20.20 7.61 17.11
CA CYS A 235 21.03 8.28 16.12
C CYS A 235 20.77 7.71 14.75
N ILE A 236 20.22 8.52 13.85
CA ILE A 236 19.78 8.07 12.54
C ILE A 236 20.72 8.62 11.46
N PHE A 237 21.39 7.70 10.77
CA PHE A 237 22.13 7.97 9.54
C PHE A 237 21.18 8.10 8.36
N ASN A 238 21.50 8.95 7.40
CA ASN A 238 20.71 9.20 6.18
C ASN A 238 19.27 9.65 6.44
N SER A 239 19.02 10.23 7.59
CA SER A 239 17.73 10.85 7.88
C SER A 239 17.42 11.98 6.89
N ASN A 240 16.16 12.12 6.47
CA ASN A 240 15.73 13.12 5.47
C ASN A 240 16.50 13.04 4.14
N ASN A 241 16.85 11.82 3.70
CA ASN A 241 17.58 11.60 2.44
C ASN A 241 18.89 12.41 2.34
N TRP A 242 19.69 12.45 3.43
CA TRP A 242 20.95 13.20 3.53
C TRP A 242 21.91 12.86 2.40
N LEU A 243 22.03 11.57 2.04
CA LEU A 243 22.89 11.10 0.95
C LEU A 243 22.43 11.61 -0.42
N LYS A 244 21.12 11.56 -0.69
CA LYS A 244 20.53 12.08 -1.94
C LYS A 244 20.78 13.57 -2.10
N LYS A 245 20.65 14.34 -1.03
CA LYS A 245 20.90 15.79 -1.04
C LYS A 245 22.35 16.16 -1.32
N ARG A 246 23.28 15.25 -1.07
CA ARG A 246 24.73 15.44 -1.33
C ARG A 246 25.22 14.71 -2.59
N ASN A 247 24.34 14.14 -3.39
CA ASN A 247 24.67 13.38 -4.60
C ASN A 247 25.68 12.25 -4.36
N PHE A 248 25.62 11.62 -3.18
CA PHE A 248 26.41 10.41 -2.92
C PHE A 248 25.86 9.25 -3.75
N THR A 249 26.72 8.62 -4.54
CA THR A 249 26.42 7.42 -5.32
C THR A 249 27.14 6.21 -4.74
N TYR A 250 26.41 5.09 -4.60
CA TYR A 250 27.01 3.80 -4.23
C TYR A 250 27.51 3.14 -5.49
N ARG A 251 28.75 2.73 -5.49
CA ARG A 251 29.35 2.16 -6.70
C ARG A 251 29.37 0.64 -6.70
N LEU A 252 29.48 0.00 -5.56
CA LEU A 252 29.66 -1.46 -5.45
C LEU A 252 28.99 -2.04 -4.20
N ALA A 253 28.66 -3.34 -4.28
CA ALA A 253 28.13 -4.12 -3.19
C ALA A 253 29.28 -4.86 -2.49
N ASP A 254 29.92 -4.19 -1.54
CA ASP A 254 31.00 -4.76 -0.73
C ASP A 254 31.06 -4.05 0.62
N SER A 255 31.55 -4.75 1.64
CA SER A 255 31.73 -4.21 3.01
C SER A 255 32.57 -2.94 3.05
N SER A 256 33.55 -2.80 2.14
CA SER A 256 34.42 -1.62 2.04
C SER A 256 33.70 -0.37 1.50
N PHE A 257 32.56 -0.53 0.81
CA PHE A 257 31.84 0.57 0.17
C PHE A 257 30.52 0.92 0.87
N GLY A 258 30.26 0.31 2.02
CA GLY A 258 29.10 0.62 2.84
C GLY A 258 29.37 1.70 3.88
N LEU A 259 28.43 1.81 4.81
CA LEU A 259 28.56 2.60 6.03
C LEU A 259 29.29 1.76 7.08
N THR A 260 30.41 2.25 7.58
CA THR A 260 31.10 1.68 8.73
C THR A 260 31.01 2.65 9.91
N VAL A 261 30.60 2.16 11.07
CA VAL A 261 30.45 2.95 12.29
C VAL A 261 31.16 2.24 13.43
N VAL A 262 32.05 2.95 14.11
CA VAL A 262 32.70 2.48 15.34
C VAL A 262 31.88 3.01 16.52
N LEU A 263 31.46 2.10 17.37
CA LEU A 263 30.56 2.34 18.49
C LEU A 263 31.26 2.01 19.82
N ASN A 264 30.93 2.79 20.85
CA ASN A 264 31.33 2.53 22.23
C ASN A 264 30.09 2.38 23.10
N SER A 265 29.89 1.24 23.73
CA SER A 265 28.68 1.00 24.55
C SER A 265 28.68 1.79 25.86
N SER A 266 29.82 2.29 26.32
CA SER A 266 29.96 3.03 27.62
C SER A 266 29.22 2.31 28.75
N LYS A 267 29.56 1.05 29.01
CA LYS A 267 28.87 0.19 29.99
C LYS A 267 28.80 0.80 31.39
N ALA A 268 29.77 1.58 31.76
CA ALA A 268 29.80 2.29 33.05
C ALA A 268 28.67 3.32 33.21
N ASP A 269 28.06 3.77 32.10
CA ASP A 269 26.94 4.75 32.07
C ASP A 269 25.56 4.08 32.02
N TYR A 270 25.47 2.74 32.16
CA TYR A 270 24.18 2.04 32.11
C TYR A 270 23.38 2.22 33.40
N LEU A 271 22.16 2.77 33.27
CA LEU A 271 21.19 2.87 34.37
C LEU A 271 19.94 2.06 34.09
N ALA A 272 19.36 2.19 32.90
CA ALA A 272 18.10 1.55 32.54
C ALA A 272 18.16 0.94 31.14
N PRO A 273 18.75 -0.25 30.97
CA PRO A 273 18.73 -0.97 29.70
C PRO A 273 17.33 -1.50 29.38
N VAL A 274 17.00 -1.61 28.09
CA VAL A 274 15.75 -2.24 27.61
C VAL A 274 15.89 -3.76 27.58
N LEU A 275 17.01 -4.25 27.05
CA LEU A 275 17.31 -5.68 26.95
C LEU A 275 18.30 -6.07 28.04
N ASN A 276 18.23 -7.31 28.51
CA ASN A 276 19.16 -7.87 29.50
C ASN A 276 20.52 -8.25 28.88
N THR A 277 21.02 -7.44 27.95
CA THR A 277 22.29 -7.64 27.26
C THR A 277 22.96 -6.30 27.02
N ASP A 278 24.24 -6.32 26.78
CA ASP A 278 24.99 -5.17 26.30
C ASP A 278 24.88 -5.10 24.78
N GLY A 279 24.97 -3.91 24.18
CA GLY A 279 24.96 -3.73 22.73
C GLY A 279 24.00 -2.65 22.25
N TYR A 280 23.56 -2.82 21.02
CA TYR A 280 22.77 -1.82 20.30
C TYR A 280 21.53 -2.42 19.69
N ILE A 281 20.56 -1.57 19.40
CA ILE A 281 19.41 -1.90 18.55
C ILE A 281 19.60 -1.11 17.27
N VAL A 282 19.77 -1.81 16.15
CA VAL A 282 19.90 -1.21 14.83
C VAL A 282 18.61 -1.43 14.05
N ILE A 283 18.04 -0.34 13.52
CA ILE A 283 16.82 -0.39 12.70
C ILE A 283 17.16 0.09 11.30
N ILE A 284 16.94 -0.77 10.31
CA ILE A 284 17.06 -0.43 8.89
C ILE A 284 15.67 -0.10 8.38
N HIS A 285 15.50 1.10 7.81
CA HIS A 285 14.21 1.58 7.33
C HIS A 285 14.38 2.57 6.16
N ASP A 286 13.30 2.90 5.47
CA ASP A 286 13.31 3.99 4.50
C ASP A 286 13.48 5.34 5.19
N ALA A 287 14.20 6.28 4.53
CA ALA A 287 14.54 7.60 5.11
C ALA A 287 13.32 8.47 5.44
N ASP A 288 12.20 8.25 4.75
CA ASP A 288 10.95 8.99 4.91
C ASP A 288 9.96 8.31 5.86
N ASN A 289 10.32 7.13 6.40
CA ASN A 289 9.49 6.38 7.34
C ASN A 289 9.87 6.64 8.80
N TYR A 290 8.85 6.66 9.66
CA TYR A 290 9.08 6.55 11.10
C TYR A 290 9.59 5.15 11.46
N PRO A 291 10.72 5.02 12.17
CA PRO A 291 11.31 3.73 12.48
C PRO A 291 10.50 2.96 13.52
N ALA A 292 9.59 2.11 13.07
CA ALA A 292 8.81 1.22 13.92
C ALA A 292 8.57 -0.11 13.21
N VAL A 293 9.10 -1.19 13.72
CA VAL A 293 8.99 -2.55 13.13
C VAL A 293 7.55 -3.01 13.00
N THR A 294 6.71 -2.64 13.96
CA THR A 294 5.27 -2.96 13.94
C THR A 294 4.48 -2.20 12.85
N SER A 295 5.12 -1.28 12.12
CA SER A 295 4.47 -0.50 11.06
C SER A 295 4.84 -0.97 9.65
N SER A 296 5.58 -2.11 9.49
CA SER A 296 6.08 -2.62 8.20
C SER A 296 7.33 -1.89 7.67
N ASN A 297 8.11 -2.56 6.85
CA ASN A 297 9.33 -2.06 6.15
C ASN A 297 10.45 -1.52 7.07
N SER A 298 10.45 -1.87 8.35
CA SER A 298 11.56 -1.61 9.27
C SER A 298 12.08 -2.92 9.83
N LEU A 299 13.39 -3.11 9.82
CA LEU A 299 14.06 -4.34 10.24
C LEU A 299 14.91 -4.06 11.46
N GLU A 300 14.74 -4.85 12.49
CA GLU A 300 15.52 -4.77 13.75
C GLU A 300 16.62 -5.80 13.78
N MET A 301 17.80 -5.36 14.19
CA MET A 301 18.97 -6.18 14.46
C MET A 301 19.54 -5.81 15.83
N PHE A 302 20.13 -6.77 16.51
CA PHE A 302 20.65 -6.62 17.86
C PHE A 302 22.15 -6.95 17.89
N PRO A 303 23.02 -6.09 17.34
CA PRO A 303 24.45 -6.31 17.38
C PRO A 303 24.97 -6.33 18.81
N GLY A 304 25.81 -7.32 19.10
CA GLY A 304 26.49 -7.46 20.39
C GLY A 304 27.57 -6.43 20.62
N GLN A 305 28.00 -6.32 21.87
CA GLN A 305 29.18 -5.54 22.23
C GLN A 305 30.45 -6.36 21.99
N GLY A 306 31.53 -5.69 21.60
CA GLY A 306 32.82 -6.35 21.34
C GLY A 306 32.87 -7.12 20.04
N GLU A 307 31.88 -6.90 19.15
CA GLU A 307 31.76 -7.61 17.90
C GLU A 307 31.83 -6.67 16.69
N GLU A 308 32.36 -7.21 15.60
CA GLU A 308 32.26 -6.62 14.28
C GLU A 308 31.05 -7.22 13.55
N SER A 309 30.02 -6.40 13.37
CA SER A 309 28.72 -6.81 12.83
C SER A 309 28.60 -6.40 11.37
N TYR A 310 28.36 -7.38 10.50
CA TYR A 310 28.19 -7.21 9.05
C TYR A 310 26.70 -7.30 8.69
N LEU A 311 26.06 -6.17 8.43
CA LEU A 311 24.67 -6.06 8.00
C LEU A 311 24.62 -6.00 6.47
N ARG A 312 24.34 -7.14 5.83
CA ARG A 312 24.16 -7.23 4.37
C ARG A 312 22.72 -6.90 4.01
N ILE A 313 22.53 -5.84 3.25
CA ILE A 313 21.22 -5.39 2.77
C ILE A 313 20.96 -5.98 1.40
N PHE A 314 19.74 -6.47 1.21
CA PHE A 314 19.18 -6.85 -0.08
C PHE A 314 17.93 -6.01 -0.33
N ALA A 315 17.82 -5.44 -1.52
CA ALA A 315 16.72 -4.56 -1.87
C ALA A 315 15.77 -5.20 -2.88
N ARG A 316 14.50 -4.90 -2.71
CA ARG A 316 13.42 -5.19 -3.63
C ARG A 316 12.68 -3.88 -3.94
N VAL A 317 12.73 -3.45 -5.18
CA VAL A 317 12.05 -2.25 -5.63
C VAL A 317 10.71 -2.64 -6.24
N ILE A 318 9.65 -2.00 -5.82
CA ILE A 318 8.30 -2.16 -6.37
C ILE A 318 7.89 -0.81 -6.93
N ASP A 319 7.64 -0.77 -8.23
CA ASP A 319 7.15 0.42 -8.91
C ASP A 319 5.80 0.13 -9.57
N THR A 320 5.04 1.15 -9.89
CA THR A 320 3.70 1.01 -10.44
C THR A 320 3.61 1.73 -11.77
N ASP A 321 3.04 1.06 -12.77
CA ASP A 321 2.84 1.63 -14.09
C ASP A 321 1.91 2.85 -14.07
N ASN A 322 2.21 3.83 -14.91
CA ASN A 322 1.46 5.08 -14.99
C ASN A 322 0.00 4.90 -15.43
N SER A 323 -0.32 3.82 -16.15
CA SER A 323 -1.70 3.50 -16.53
C SER A 323 -2.63 3.34 -15.33
N LEU A 324 -2.07 2.95 -14.18
CA LEU A 324 -2.81 2.75 -12.94
C LEU A 324 -3.22 4.06 -12.23
N TYR A 325 -2.71 5.22 -12.65
CA TYR A 325 -3.16 6.54 -12.14
C TYR A 325 -4.63 6.82 -12.43
N SER A 326 -5.16 6.29 -13.51
CA SER A 326 -6.59 6.46 -13.88
C SER A 326 -7.56 5.73 -12.94
N PHE A 327 -7.07 4.78 -12.15
CA PHE A 327 -7.88 4.04 -11.18
C PHE A 327 -7.89 4.73 -9.82
N SER A 328 -9.03 4.65 -9.12
CA SER A 328 -9.11 5.16 -7.75
C SER A 328 -8.16 4.39 -6.81
N PRO A 329 -7.63 5.01 -5.73
CA PRO A 329 -6.76 4.35 -4.77
C PRO A 329 -7.31 3.03 -4.21
N TYR A 330 -8.60 2.99 -3.92
CA TYR A 330 -9.27 1.78 -3.45
C TYR A 330 -9.41 0.71 -4.55
N GLY A 331 -9.63 1.14 -5.79
CA GLY A 331 -9.69 0.24 -6.95
C GLY A 331 -8.35 -0.44 -7.21
N ARG A 332 -7.24 0.29 -7.22
CA ARG A 332 -5.88 -0.24 -7.41
C ARG A 332 -5.23 -0.75 -6.12
N ARG A 333 -5.88 -0.58 -4.95
CA ARG A 333 -5.45 -1.03 -3.61
C ARG A 333 -4.08 -0.47 -3.17
N CYS A 334 -3.72 0.74 -3.60
CA CYS A 334 -2.52 1.44 -3.14
C CYS A 334 -2.63 2.96 -3.32
N TYR A 335 -1.79 3.72 -2.59
CA TYR A 335 -1.63 5.16 -2.75
C TYR A 335 -0.30 5.49 -3.42
N PHE A 336 -0.30 6.40 -4.38
CA PHE A 336 0.90 7.09 -4.80
C PHE A 336 1.32 8.13 -3.76
N HIS A 337 2.58 8.48 -3.74
CA HIS A 337 3.16 9.34 -2.70
C HIS A 337 2.48 10.70 -2.53
N THR A 338 1.87 11.24 -3.59
CA THR A 338 1.28 12.59 -3.62
C THR A 338 -0.24 12.62 -3.47
N GLU A 339 -0.91 11.47 -3.43
CA GLU A 339 -2.38 11.40 -3.50
C GLU A 339 -3.08 11.45 -2.15
N ALA A 340 -2.40 11.03 -1.10
CA ALA A 340 -3.03 10.96 0.21
C ALA A 340 -3.03 12.35 0.88
N ASN A 341 -4.20 12.88 1.10
CA ASN A 341 -4.38 14.13 1.84
C ASN A 341 -4.37 13.87 3.36
N MET A 342 -3.20 13.49 3.90
CA MET A 342 -3.01 13.22 5.33
C MET A 342 -1.70 13.86 5.81
N PRO A 343 -1.58 14.19 7.11
CA PRO A 343 -0.30 14.52 7.73
C PRO A 343 0.72 13.40 7.50
N THR A 344 1.87 13.75 6.96
CA THR A 344 2.93 12.82 6.59
C THR A 344 4.30 13.38 6.97
N ILE A 345 5.26 12.50 7.20
CA ILE A 345 6.66 12.88 7.35
C ILE A 345 7.21 13.21 5.96
N GLY A 346 7.84 14.38 5.78
CA GLY A 346 8.43 14.77 4.50
C GLY A 346 7.45 15.06 3.36
N SER A 347 6.16 15.25 3.64
CA SER A 347 5.09 15.51 2.65
C SER A 347 4.85 14.36 1.66
N ILE A 348 5.27 13.14 1.99
CA ILE A 348 5.17 11.96 1.16
C ILE A 348 4.34 10.91 1.90
N TYR A 349 3.33 10.35 1.20
CA TYR A 349 2.59 9.22 1.75
C TYR A 349 3.46 7.97 1.78
N THR A 350 3.52 7.32 2.94
CA THR A 350 4.06 5.98 3.10
C THR A 350 3.12 5.13 3.96
N PHE A 351 3.04 3.85 3.66
CA PHE A 351 2.19 2.93 4.40
C PHE A 351 2.57 2.84 5.89
N PRO A 352 3.86 2.75 6.27
CA PRO A 352 4.27 2.71 7.67
C PRO A 352 3.87 3.96 8.46
N ASN A 353 3.95 5.14 7.86
CA ASN A 353 3.54 6.39 8.52
C ASN A 353 2.02 6.44 8.72
N CYS A 354 1.22 5.94 7.76
CA CYS A 354 -0.24 5.84 7.91
C CYS A 354 -0.61 4.92 9.08
N ILE A 355 0.03 3.75 9.19
CA ILE A 355 -0.19 2.81 10.31
C ILE A 355 0.19 3.46 11.65
N THR A 356 1.34 4.15 11.69
CA THR A 356 1.78 4.87 12.89
C THR A 356 0.78 5.96 13.29
N ARG A 357 0.27 6.73 12.34
CA ARG A 357 -0.78 7.74 12.56
C ARG A 357 -2.08 7.12 13.09
N CYS A 358 -2.53 6.01 12.51
CA CYS A 358 -3.71 5.29 12.97
C CYS A 358 -3.53 4.84 14.44
N ARG A 359 -2.34 4.36 14.79
CA ARG A 359 -1.97 3.99 16.15
C ARG A 359 -2.00 5.19 17.10
N ILE A 360 -1.40 6.31 16.71
CA ILE A 360 -1.41 7.57 17.49
C ILE A 360 -2.84 8.00 17.80
N ARG A 361 -3.72 8.04 16.79
CA ARG A 361 -5.14 8.40 16.98
C ARG A 361 -5.85 7.48 17.98
N SER A 362 -5.58 6.18 17.91
CA SER A 362 -6.15 5.21 18.85
C SER A 362 -5.62 5.42 20.28
N ILE A 363 -4.32 5.68 20.45
CA ILE A 363 -3.73 5.94 21.77
C ILE A 363 -4.33 7.21 22.40
N ILE A 364 -4.38 8.30 21.65
CA ILE A 364 -4.99 9.56 22.13
C ILE A 364 -6.47 9.37 22.47
N ALA A 365 -7.21 8.62 21.66
CA ALA A 365 -8.63 8.36 21.92
C ALA A 365 -8.86 7.56 23.20
N LEU A 366 -8.06 6.54 23.46
CA LEU A 366 -8.24 5.60 24.58
C LEU A 366 -7.57 6.08 25.87
N CYS A 367 -6.32 6.54 25.80
CA CYS A 367 -5.51 6.90 26.98
C CYS A 367 -5.35 8.42 27.17
N LYS A 368 -5.90 9.26 26.26
CA LYS A 368 -5.87 10.72 26.34
C LYS A 368 -4.48 11.33 26.43
N CYS A 369 -3.46 10.59 25.99
CA CYS A 369 -2.06 11.07 25.98
C CYS A 369 -1.35 10.61 24.72
N LEU A 370 -0.23 11.27 24.38
CA LEU A 370 0.67 10.92 23.29
C LEU A 370 1.97 10.35 23.86
N PRO A 371 2.38 9.11 23.52
CA PRO A 371 3.68 8.60 23.90
C PRO A 371 4.81 9.50 23.38
N PHE A 372 5.80 9.78 24.22
CA PHE A 372 6.86 10.75 23.92
C PHE A 372 7.70 10.39 22.69
N GLN A 373 7.79 9.10 22.35
CA GLN A 373 8.52 8.60 21.19
C GLN A 373 7.79 8.83 19.86
N MET A 374 6.49 9.10 19.86
CA MET A 374 5.71 9.26 18.64
C MET A 374 6.01 10.60 17.94
N PRO A 375 6.10 10.61 16.58
CA PRO A 375 6.37 11.83 15.83
C PRO A 375 5.15 12.78 15.84
N LEU A 376 5.42 14.07 16.07
CA LEU A 376 4.37 15.10 16.09
C LEU A 376 3.81 15.39 14.69
N GLU A 377 4.61 15.17 13.66
CA GLU A 377 4.26 15.40 12.26
C GLU A 377 3.08 14.55 11.80
N LEU A 378 2.80 13.44 12.50
CA LEU A 378 1.67 12.55 12.21
C LEU A 378 0.42 12.84 13.05
N VAL A 379 0.46 13.83 13.94
CA VAL A 379 -0.67 14.26 14.76
C VAL A 379 -1.49 15.31 14.02
N GLU A 380 -2.81 15.12 13.91
CA GLU A 380 -3.69 16.03 13.17
C GLU A 380 -3.94 17.34 13.90
N ASN A 381 -4.13 17.27 15.20
CA ASN A 381 -4.40 18.42 16.03
C ASN A 381 -3.53 18.33 17.29
N LEU A 382 -2.66 19.33 17.47
CA LEU A 382 -1.73 19.41 18.59
C LEU A 382 -2.32 20.15 19.79
N ASP A 383 -3.46 20.81 19.64
CA ASP A 383 -4.07 21.60 20.70
C ASP A 383 -4.55 20.68 21.85
N GLY A 384 -3.99 20.91 23.04
CA GLY A 384 -4.35 20.16 24.25
C GLY A 384 -3.78 18.74 24.35
N VAL A 385 -2.83 18.34 23.46
CA VAL A 385 -2.19 17.03 23.55
C VAL A 385 -1.17 17.02 24.69
N VAL A 386 -1.42 16.15 25.68
CA VAL A 386 -0.51 15.88 26.80
C VAL A 386 0.33 14.67 26.50
N TYR A 387 1.64 14.71 26.83
CA TYR A 387 2.49 13.53 26.74
C TYR A 387 2.14 12.50 27.82
N CYS A 388 2.23 11.23 27.45
CA CYS A 388 2.03 10.15 28.43
C CYS A 388 3.11 10.20 29.51
N THR A 389 2.68 10.01 30.74
CA THR A 389 3.47 9.97 31.97
C THR A 389 3.37 8.61 32.63
N LEU A 390 4.03 8.40 33.77
CA LEU A 390 3.93 7.15 34.53
C LEU A 390 2.51 6.81 34.94
N ALA A 391 1.65 7.82 35.17
CA ALA A 391 0.23 7.62 35.47
C ALA A 391 -0.58 6.95 34.34
N HIS A 392 -0.09 7.04 33.10
CA HIS A 392 -0.75 6.47 31.91
C HIS A 392 -0.27 5.05 31.57
N VAL A 393 0.78 4.53 32.26
CA VAL A 393 1.38 3.21 31.94
C VAL A 393 0.35 2.10 32.01
N ALA A 394 -0.55 2.11 33.00
CA ALA A 394 -1.62 1.11 33.12
C ALA A 394 -2.55 1.07 31.89
N CYS A 395 -2.97 2.25 31.39
CA CYS A 395 -3.77 2.33 30.17
C CYS A 395 -3.02 1.82 28.96
N LEU A 396 -1.77 2.26 28.79
CA LEU A 396 -0.92 1.86 27.67
C LEU A 396 -0.69 0.35 27.64
N SER A 397 -0.46 -0.27 28.79
CA SER A 397 -0.29 -1.72 28.93
C SER A 397 -1.57 -2.49 28.57
N ASN A 398 -2.75 -2.02 29.00
CA ASN A 398 -4.02 -2.68 28.71
C ASN A 398 -4.33 -2.81 27.21
N TYR A 399 -3.96 -1.82 26.42
CA TYR A 399 -4.25 -1.79 24.98
C TYR A 399 -3.06 -2.11 24.10
N GLN A 400 -1.95 -2.58 24.67
CA GLN A 400 -0.71 -2.89 23.91
C GLN A 400 -0.95 -3.90 22.80
N PHE A 401 -1.74 -4.97 23.08
CA PHE A 401 -2.08 -5.97 22.07
C PHE A 401 -2.73 -5.32 20.84
N LYS A 402 -3.69 -4.42 21.06
CA LYS A 402 -4.38 -3.68 20.00
C LYS A 402 -3.40 -2.92 19.09
N TRP A 403 -2.42 -2.25 19.65
CA TRP A 403 -1.49 -1.41 18.89
C TRP A 403 -0.34 -2.19 18.25
N ASN A 404 -0.01 -3.36 18.77
CA ASN A 404 0.99 -4.23 18.16
C ASN A 404 0.39 -5.02 16.99
N ASN A 405 -0.92 -5.28 17.00
CA ASN A 405 -1.62 -6.02 15.95
C ASN A 405 -2.52 -5.06 15.16
N VAL A 406 -2.13 -4.77 13.92
CA VAL A 406 -2.86 -3.84 13.07
C VAL A 406 -3.37 -4.56 11.83
N LEU A 407 -4.66 -4.37 11.54
CA LEU A 407 -5.32 -4.93 10.37
C LEU A 407 -5.78 -3.80 9.45
N THR A 408 -5.47 -3.91 8.17
CA THR A 408 -5.98 -3.00 7.12
C THR A 408 -7.19 -3.58 6.40
N GLN A 409 -7.38 -4.90 6.48
CA GLN A 409 -8.52 -5.63 5.94
C GLN A 409 -9.10 -6.52 7.02
N ARG A 410 -10.44 -6.68 7.04
CA ARG A 410 -11.09 -7.64 7.93
C ARG A 410 -10.92 -9.05 7.37
N LEU A 411 -9.96 -9.76 7.92
CA LEU A 411 -9.77 -11.19 7.65
C LEU A 411 -10.53 -11.97 8.73
N ARG A 412 -11.49 -12.80 8.31
CA ARG A 412 -12.07 -13.83 9.18
C ARG A 412 -11.20 -15.08 9.08
N ILE A 413 -10.35 -15.27 10.07
CA ILE A 413 -9.52 -16.46 10.18
C ILE A 413 -10.20 -17.36 11.21
N PRO A 414 -10.71 -18.55 10.82
CA PRO A 414 -11.33 -19.46 11.78
C PRO A 414 -10.38 -19.78 12.94
N GLY A 415 -10.84 -19.62 14.17
CA GLY A 415 -10.06 -19.82 15.38
C GLY A 415 -9.27 -18.62 15.90
N LEU A 416 -9.27 -17.48 15.17
CA LEU A 416 -8.62 -16.22 15.58
C LEU A 416 -9.60 -15.04 15.55
N GLU A 417 -10.89 -15.31 15.81
CA GLU A 417 -11.93 -14.28 15.78
C GLU A 417 -11.67 -13.20 16.83
N ARG A 418 -11.30 -13.61 18.04
CA ARG A 418 -11.03 -12.70 19.16
C ARG A 418 -9.85 -11.77 18.88
N GLU A 419 -8.73 -12.32 18.41
CA GLU A 419 -7.54 -11.55 18.07
C GLU A 419 -7.82 -10.56 16.94
N SER A 420 -8.64 -10.97 15.97
CA SER A 420 -9.07 -10.11 14.87
C SER A 420 -9.97 -8.95 15.33
N GLU A 421 -10.82 -9.16 16.35
CA GLU A 421 -11.68 -8.13 16.93
C GLU A 421 -10.90 -7.18 17.85
N GLU A 422 -9.94 -7.69 18.63
CA GLU A 422 -9.11 -6.90 19.53
C GLU A 422 -8.03 -6.09 18.81
N ALA A 423 -7.64 -6.45 17.60
CA ALA A 423 -6.64 -5.75 16.79
C ALA A 423 -7.08 -4.32 16.40
N LEU A 424 -6.12 -3.47 16.11
CA LEU A 424 -6.39 -2.13 15.59
C LEU A 424 -6.75 -2.19 14.10
N PHE A 425 -7.94 -1.71 13.76
CA PHE A 425 -8.40 -1.70 12.37
C PHE A 425 -8.17 -0.35 11.69
N CYS A 426 -7.33 -0.33 10.65
CA CYS A 426 -6.91 0.86 9.90
C CYS A 426 -7.23 0.72 8.39
N PRO A 427 -8.50 0.69 7.96
CA PRO A 427 -8.88 0.44 6.57
C PRO A 427 -8.46 1.55 5.60
N GLN A 428 -8.22 2.75 6.12
CA GLN A 428 -7.76 3.90 5.34
C GLN A 428 -6.28 3.80 4.93
N CYS A 429 -5.49 2.92 5.55
CA CYS A 429 -4.09 2.74 5.23
C CYS A 429 -3.95 1.67 4.14
N LEU A 430 -3.77 2.12 2.89
CA LEU A 430 -3.45 1.27 1.77
C LEU A 430 -1.92 1.20 1.58
N PRO A 431 -1.39 0.10 1.04
CA PRO A 431 0.03 0.01 0.68
C PRO A 431 0.50 1.17 -0.20
N SER A 432 1.77 1.50 -0.17
CA SER A 432 2.37 2.43 -1.14
C SER A 432 2.40 1.78 -2.52
N CYS A 433 2.06 2.54 -3.58
CA CYS A 433 2.15 2.05 -4.96
C CYS A 433 3.61 1.85 -5.38
N ASN A 434 4.47 2.78 -4.97
CA ASN A 434 5.91 2.70 -5.16
C ASN A 434 6.56 2.51 -3.79
N ASP A 435 7.41 1.50 -3.65
CA ASP A 435 8.00 1.11 -2.38
C ASP A 435 9.37 0.44 -2.57
N VAL A 436 10.27 0.64 -1.61
CA VAL A 436 11.55 -0.06 -1.57
C VAL A 436 11.60 -0.89 -0.29
N GLN A 437 11.63 -2.19 -0.45
CA GLN A 437 11.69 -3.14 0.65
C GLN A 437 13.11 -3.64 0.82
N TYR A 438 13.60 -3.57 2.06
CA TYR A 438 14.91 -4.10 2.40
C TYR A 438 14.75 -5.41 3.14
N SER A 439 15.70 -6.32 2.95
CA SER A 439 15.96 -7.46 3.83
C SER A 439 17.41 -7.45 4.26
N VAL A 440 17.70 -7.89 5.47
CA VAL A 440 19.03 -7.80 6.07
C VAL A 440 19.46 -9.16 6.58
N SER A 441 20.73 -9.49 6.37
CA SER A 441 21.40 -10.63 6.96
C SER A 441 22.51 -10.11 7.88
N LEU A 442 22.45 -10.47 9.16
CA LEU A 442 23.46 -10.12 10.17
C LEU A 442 24.45 -11.27 10.33
N ASN A 443 25.73 -10.96 10.29
CA ASN A 443 26.82 -11.86 10.68
C ASN A 443 27.72 -11.10 11.66
N GLU A 444 28.12 -11.75 12.72
CA GLU A 444 28.91 -11.18 13.82
C GLU A 444 30.20 -11.98 14.03
N LEU A 445 31.28 -11.26 14.24
CA LEU A 445 32.60 -11.82 14.52
C LEU A 445 33.15 -11.09 15.72
N PRO A 446 33.72 -11.80 16.72
CA PRO A 446 34.33 -11.15 17.85
C PRO A 446 35.56 -10.33 17.42
N ILE A 447 35.70 -9.13 17.96
CA ILE A 447 36.85 -8.27 17.68
C ILE A 447 38.04 -8.81 18.46
N ASP A 448 39.07 -9.22 17.73
CA ASP A 448 40.38 -9.54 18.32
C ASP A 448 41.17 -8.24 18.50
N THR A 449 41.49 -7.90 19.74
CA THR A 449 42.20 -6.66 20.09
C THR A 449 43.59 -6.59 19.51
N TYR A 450 44.25 -7.74 19.33
CA TYR A 450 45.59 -7.81 18.71
C TYR A 450 45.50 -7.51 17.20
N LEU A 451 44.56 -8.16 16.49
CA LEU A 451 44.37 -7.93 15.07
C LEU A 451 43.89 -6.50 14.81
N ALA A 452 43.03 -5.95 15.67
CA ALA A 452 42.58 -4.57 15.60
C ALA A 452 43.74 -3.56 15.77
N SER A 453 44.74 -3.89 16.58
CA SER A 453 45.92 -3.04 16.75
C SER A 453 46.81 -2.95 15.50
N LEU A 454 46.72 -3.93 14.59
CA LEU A 454 47.44 -3.92 13.32
C LEU A 454 46.80 -2.98 12.26
N SER A 455 45.56 -2.55 12.48
CA SER A 455 44.85 -1.62 11.63
C SER A 455 44.33 -0.40 12.41
N PRO A 456 45.21 0.43 12.98
CA PRO A 456 44.84 1.51 13.91
C PRO A 456 43.98 2.61 13.24
N ASP A 457 43.97 2.67 11.93
CA ASP A 457 43.10 3.62 11.19
C ASP A 457 41.62 3.30 11.29
N GLU A 458 41.25 2.06 11.51
CA GLU A 458 39.85 1.64 11.62
C GLU A 458 39.35 1.61 13.07
N VAL A 459 40.11 1.00 13.97
CA VAL A 459 39.72 0.79 15.37
C VAL A 459 40.79 1.33 16.29
N ASP A 460 40.46 2.31 17.12
CA ASP A 460 41.38 2.81 18.16
C ASP A 460 41.31 1.92 19.39
N THR A 461 42.24 1.02 19.51
CA THR A 461 42.33 0.04 20.62
C THR A 461 42.62 0.66 21.98
N SER A 462 43.00 1.96 22.04
CA SER A 462 43.18 2.69 23.31
C SER A 462 41.88 2.85 24.11
N LEU A 463 40.71 2.66 23.47
CA LEU A 463 39.39 2.84 24.06
C LEU A 463 38.86 1.59 24.83
N GLY A 464 39.58 0.49 24.87
CA GLY A 464 39.24 -0.69 25.68
C GLY A 464 38.33 -1.71 24.99
N THR A 465 37.74 -2.61 25.78
CA THR A 465 36.92 -3.76 25.32
C THR A 465 35.47 -3.38 24.95
N ASP A 466 35.07 -2.12 25.11
CA ASP A 466 33.68 -1.67 24.92
C ASP A 466 33.39 -1.22 23.49
N LEU A 467 34.30 -1.48 22.56
CA LEU A 467 34.17 -1.11 21.14
C LEU A 467 33.42 -2.18 20.36
N SER A 468 32.60 -1.72 19.44
CA SER A 468 31.95 -2.53 18.42
C SER A 468 32.04 -1.85 17.05
N VAL A 469 32.12 -2.62 15.99
CA VAL A 469 32.13 -2.11 14.61
C VAL A 469 30.90 -2.57 13.89
N LEU A 470 30.15 -1.63 13.32
CA LEU A 470 28.96 -1.89 12.54
C LEU A 470 29.24 -1.58 11.07
N ARG A 471 29.11 -2.58 10.19
CA ARG A 471 29.24 -2.42 8.72
C ARG A 471 27.90 -2.68 8.06
N VAL A 472 27.37 -1.67 7.36
CA VAL A 472 26.06 -1.73 6.68
C VAL A 472 26.28 -1.51 5.19
N PHE A 473 26.00 -2.52 4.37
CA PHE A 473 26.29 -2.47 2.94
C PHE A 473 25.34 -3.35 2.12
N PHE A 474 25.25 -3.10 0.81
CA PHE A 474 24.50 -3.97 -0.09
C PHE A 474 25.22 -5.28 -0.31
N GLY A 475 24.54 -6.41 -0.05
CA GLY A 475 25.14 -7.75 -0.16
C GLY A 475 25.21 -8.28 -1.60
N LYS A 476 24.58 -7.60 -2.58
CA LYS A 476 24.61 -7.94 -4.01
C LYS A 476 24.67 -6.67 -4.85
N PRO A 477 25.31 -6.71 -6.04
CA PRO A 477 25.35 -5.56 -6.94
C PRO A 477 24.01 -5.26 -7.61
N ASN A 478 23.07 -6.18 -7.53
CA ASN A 478 21.77 -6.09 -8.19
C ASN A 478 20.63 -6.26 -7.18
N ALA A 479 19.54 -5.56 -7.44
CA ALA A 479 18.27 -5.68 -6.74
C ALA A 479 17.22 -6.32 -7.65
N ASN A 480 16.14 -6.82 -7.07
CA ASN A 480 14.98 -7.27 -7.84
C ASN A 480 14.03 -6.09 -8.05
N TYR A 481 13.78 -5.75 -9.32
CA TYR A 481 12.84 -4.71 -9.69
C TYR A 481 11.52 -5.32 -10.16
N TYR A 482 10.46 -5.03 -9.43
CA TYR A 482 9.10 -5.47 -9.72
C TYR A 482 8.27 -4.31 -10.22
N MET A 483 7.38 -4.59 -11.15
CA MET A 483 6.42 -3.60 -11.63
C MET A 483 5.00 -4.10 -11.40
N ARG A 484 4.18 -3.25 -10.83
CA ARG A 484 2.74 -3.46 -10.73
C ARG A 484 2.09 -2.99 -12.02
N LEU A 485 1.43 -3.91 -12.70
CA LEU A 485 0.79 -3.73 -14.00
C LEU A 485 -0.69 -4.10 -13.92
N LEU A 486 -1.46 -3.61 -14.88
CA LEU A 486 -2.77 -4.19 -15.16
C LEU A 486 -2.58 -5.64 -15.60
N ASN A 487 -3.33 -6.56 -15.01
CA ASN A 487 -3.27 -7.98 -15.35
C ASN A 487 -3.82 -8.23 -16.76
N ASN A 488 -4.87 -7.49 -17.14
CA ASN A 488 -5.51 -7.65 -18.43
C ASN A 488 -5.70 -6.27 -19.07
N GLU A 489 -5.19 -6.09 -20.27
CA GLU A 489 -5.46 -4.90 -21.06
C GLU A 489 -6.83 -4.99 -21.73
N TRP A 490 -7.42 -3.84 -22.08
CA TRP A 490 -8.77 -3.77 -22.65
C TRP A 490 -8.95 -4.67 -23.89
N PHE A 491 -7.91 -4.79 -24.72
CA PHE A 491 -7.96 -5.63 -25.93
C PHE A 491 -7.91 -7.12 -25.60
N GLU A 492 -7.30 -7.54 -24.49
CA GLU A 492 -7.33 -8.93 -24.02
C GLU A 492 -8.71 -9.32 -23.52
N ILE A 493 -9.36 -8.41 -22.77
CA ILE A 493 -10.75 -8.58 -22.33
C ILE A 493 -11.66 -8.68 -23.55
N PHE A 494 -11.50 -7.75 -24.51
CA PHE A 494 -12.27 -7.74 -25.75
C PHE A 494 -12.06 -9.04 -26.57
N SER A 495 -10.81 -9.48 -26.71
CA SER A 495 -10.47 -10.73 -27.41
C SER A 495 -11.08 -11.94 -26.72
N THR A 496 -10.99 -12.03 -25.39
CA THR A 496 -11.55 -13.15 -24.62
C THR A 496 -13.06 -13.22 -24.73
N VAL A 497 -13.76 -12.10 -24.58
CA VAL A 497 -15.22 -12.01 -24.77
C VAL A 497 -15.59 -12.37 -26.21
N GLY A 498 -14.87 -11.84 -27.19
CA GLY A 498 -15.07 -12.14 -28.61
C GLY A 498 -14.89 -13.63 -28.92
N ASN A 499 -13.89 -14.29 -28.35
CA ASN A 499 -13.66 -15.72 -28.50
C ASN A 499 -14.80 -16.56 -27.90
N ILE A 500 -15.27 -16.22 -26.69
CA ILE A 500 -16.39 -16.91 -26.04
C ILE A 500 -17.65 -16.78 -26.93
N LEU A 501 -17.99 -15.57 -27.36
CA LEU A 501 -19.14 -15.34 -28.23
C LEU A 501 -19.02 -16.09 -29.56
N SER A 502 -17.82 -16.13 -30.13
CA SER A 502 -17.55 -16.85 -31.39
C SER A 502 -17.75 -18.35 -31.25
N ILE A 503 -17.25 -18.97 -30.17
CA ILE A 503 -17.34 -20.43 -29.95
C ILE A 503 -18.80 -20.86 -29.69
N PHE A 504 -19.53 -20.11 -28.85
CA PHE A 504 -20.87 -20.52 -28.44
C PHE A 504 -21.96 -20.13 -29.44
N MET A 505 -21.84 -18.97 -30.11
CA MET A 505 -22.86 -18.42 -30.99
C MET A 505 -22.41 -18.24 -32.45
N GLY A 506 -21.12 -18.49 -32.75
CA GLY A 506 -20.56 -18.19 -34.06
C GLY A 506 -20.53 -16.69 -34.38
N PHE A 507 -20.41 -15.86 -33.33
CA PHE A 507 -20.46 -14.40 -33.45
C PHE A 507 -19.17 -13.88 -34.10
N SER A 508 -19.31 -13.14 -35.20
CA SER A 508 -18.18 -12.54 -35.91
C SER A 508 -18.39 -11.02 -36.03
N LEU A 509 -17.31 -10.27 -36.30
CA LEU A 509 -17.41 -8.83 -36.61
C LEU A 509 -18.37 -8.57 -37.79
N VAL A 510 -18.37 -9.45 -38.79
CA VAL A 510 -19.26 -9.36 -39.93
C VAL A 510 -20.73 -9.46 -39.50
N ALA A 511 -21.04 -10.40 -38.58
CA ALA A 511 -22.39 -10.56 -38.04
C ALA A 511 -22.88 -9.31 -37.28
N ILE A 512 -21.97 -8.59 -36.62
CA ILE A 512 -22.30 -7.29 -35.98
C ILE A 512 -22.69 -6.28 -37.05
N PHE A 513 -21.91 -6.12 -38.09
CA PHE A 513 -22.21 -5.17 -39.16
C PHE A 513 -23.48 -5.54 -39.91
N GLU A 514 -23.73 -6.81 -40.17
CA GLU A 514 -25.02 -7.27 -40.75
C GLU A 514 -26.20 -6.91 -39.88
N THR A 515 -26.12 -7.15 -38.58
CA THR A 515 -27.17 -6.83 -37.61
C THR A 515 -27.40 -5.31 -37.55
N LEU A 516 -26.34 -4.52 -37.45
CA LEU A 516 -26.45 -3.06 -37.45
C LEU A 516 -27.03 -2.51 -38.74
N PHE A 517 -26.60 -3.02 -39.89
CA PHE A 517 -27.15 -2.63 -41.20
C PHE A 517 -28.64 -2.94 -41.27
N PHE A 518 -29.05 -4.12 -40.81
CA PHE A 518 -30.44 -4.51 -40.79
C PHE A 518 -31.29 -3.60 -39.87
N ILE A 519 -30.82 -3.29 -38.68
CA ILE A 519 -31.49 -2.37 -37.74
C ILE A 519 -31.59 -0.97 -38.36
N CYS A 520 -30.50 -0.44 -38.90
CA CYS A 520 -30.53 0.89 -39.56
C CYS A 520 -31.48 0.94 -40.72
N LYS A 521 -31.52 -0.12 -41.57
CA LYS A 521 -32.44 -0.25 -42.69
C LYS A 521 -33.92 -0.23 -42.22
N HIS A 522 -34.22 -0.98 -41.16
CA HIS A 522 -35.61 -1.02 -40.63
C HIS A 522 -36.02 0.29 -39.97
N ILE A 523 -35.12 0.96 -39.25
CA ILE A 523 -35.35 2.32 -38.71
C ILE A 523 -35.63 3.30 -39.86
N TYR A 524 -34.79 3.28 -40.89
CA TYR A 524 -34.97 4.16 -42.07
C TYR A 524 -36.32 3.94 -42.75
N LEU A 525 -36.69 2.67 -43.01
CA LEU A 525 -37.96 2.32 -43.62
C LEU A 525 -39.14 2.69 -42.71
N GLY A 526 -39.01 2.52 -41.40
CA GLY A 526 -39.99 2.94 -40.40
C GLY A 526 -40.21 4.45 -40.41
N CYS A 527 -39.15 5.24 -40.37
CA CYS A 527 -39.21 6.70 -40.47
C CYS A 527 -39.80 7.16 -41.79
N HIS A 528 -39.41 6.54 -42.90
CA HIS A 528 -39.98 6.87 -44.23
C HIS A 528 -41.49 6.62 -44.30
N ARG A 529 -41.97 5.47 -43.79
CA ARG A 529 -43.40 5.14 -43.71
C ARG A 529 -44.17 6.14 -42.84
N ILE A 530 -43.59 6.60 -41.73
CA ILE A 530 -44.22 7.61 -40.85
C ILE A 530 -44.31 8.96 -41.57
N LEU A 531 -43.27 9.36 -42.28
CA LEU A 531 -43.24 10.60 -43.06
C LEU A 531 -44.25 10.58 -44.23
N GLU A 532 -44.37 9.44 -44.93
CA GLU A 532 -45.36 9.27 -45.99
C GLU A 532 -46.80 9.32 -45.46
N ARG A 533 -47.08 8.67 -44.32
CA ARG A 533 -48.38 8.76 -43.63
C ARG A 533 -48.70 10.20 -43.20
N GLY A 534 -47.69 10.92 -42.65
CA GLY A 534 -47.82 12.33 -42.29
C GLY A 534 -48.17 13.22 -43.51
N ARG A 535 -47.52 12.95 -44.66
CA ARG A 535 -47.78 13.64 -45.93
C ARG A 535 -49.18 13.30 -46.51
N ALA A 536 -49.61 12.02 -46.41
CA ALA A 536 -50.90 11.57 -46.83
C ALA A 536 -52.01 12.20 -45.99
N ASN A 537 -51.90 12.17 -44.65
CA ASN A 537 -52.88 12.83 -43.76
C ASN A 537 -52.93 14.35 -43.95
N SER A 538 -51.81 15.01 -44.29
CA SER A 538 -51.76 16.43 -44.58
C SER A 538 -52.46 16.77 -45.91
N LYS A 539 -52.36 15.88 -46.93
CA LYS A 539 -53.08 16.02 -48.20
C LYS A 539 -54.57 15.79 -48.02
N GLU A 540 -55.01 14.81 -47.23
CA GLU A 540 -56.39 14.52 -46.91
C GLU A 540 -57.03 15.68 -46.13
N LYS A 541 -56.39 16.25 -45.13
CA LYS A 541 -56.83 17.45 -44.42
C LYS A 541 -56.92 18.68 -45.33
N LYS A 542 -56.02 18.82 -46.32
CA LYS A 542 -56.16 19.91 -47.33
C LYS A 542 -57.31 19.69 -48.30
N LEU A 543 -57.60 18.43 -48.67
CA LEU A 543 -58.74 18.10 -49.57
C LEU A 543 -60.05 18.32 -48.86
N ASP A 544 -60.21 17.98 -47.59
CA ASP A 544 -61.40 18.23 -46.79
C ASP A 544 -61.59 19.72 -46.51
N ALA A 545 -60.52 20.49 -46.28
CA ALA A 545 -60.62 21.95 -46.16
C ALA A 545 -61.01 22.64 -47.46
N THR A 546 -60.69 22.03 -48.61
CA THR A 546 -61.11 22.57 -49.94
C THR A 546 -62.53 22.19 -50.23
N LYS A 547 -63.03 21.02 -49.81
CA LYS A 547 -64.47 20.64 -49.95
C LYS A 547 -65.39 21.48 -49.08
N LEU A 548 -64.96 21.94 -47.92
CA LEU A 548 -65.74 22.83 -47.03
C LEU A 548 -65.84 24.25 -47.55
N LYS A 549 -65.12 24.66 -48.61
CA LYS A 549 -65.20 25.99 -49.24
C LYS A 549 -66.10 26.04 -50.50
N ILE A 550 -66.73 24.93 -50.85
CA ILE A 550 -67.54 24.84 -52.09
C ILE A 550 -69.04 24.65 -51.77
N TYR A 551 -69.54 25.12 -50.66
CA TYR A 551 -70.97 25.34 -50.48
C TYR A 551 -71.21 26.78 -50.02
N PRO A 552 -72.05 27.53 -50.77
CA PRO A 552 -72.43 28.91 -50.45
C PRO A 552 -73.33 29.00 -49.23
#